data_79f54a0ab42538e56c239fa8ba538304
#
_entry.id   79f54a0ab42538e56c239fa8ba538304
#
_cell.length_a   1.000
_cell.length_b   1.000
_cell.length_c   1.000
_cell.angle_alpha   90.00
_cell.angle_beta   90.00
_cell.angle_gamma   90.00
#
_symmetry.space_group_name_H-M   'P 1'
#
loop_
_entity.id
_entity.type
_entity.pdbx_description
1 polymer ?
#
loop_
_entity_poly.entity_id
_entity_poly.type
_entity_poly.pdbx_seq_one_letter_code
_entity_poly.pdbx_strand_id
1 'polypeptide(L)'
;MGTVKIEKANIEDALILTGLKKNVFDTEKEKWLRGQDGIVDHNIQPPGYDSIEMTKYMIRELNYFKILYEGLLVGGLILTVVGKRHGRVDRIFVDPLYQGKGIGTMVMKRMETEYPEVMTWELETSSRQLNNHRFYEKMGYKKIFEAGDEFCYEKKMKEGACVGGESREITIQGDTLNDGDLSGLQVEYSNMQETDFYGIDGSYSTFSNSNLMGAGFNNCNLSESRFQNINFQKALIADLNLSQSEMGHVTLGGVRVHDTNLGGKNEPIRFERCDFHGSSFENCQLNHVEMSNCDVTGMKINGISVEELMEAYESVQGKRKG
;
A
#
# COMPACT_ATOMS: atom_id res chain seq x y z
N MET A 1 23.30 13.64 23.32
CA MET A 1 22.53 12.93 22.26
C MET A 1 22.39 13.89 21.10
N GLY A 2 22.63 13.44 19.87
CA GLY A 2 22.48 14.30 18.70
C GLY A 2 21.02 14.71 18.44
N THR A 3 20.85 15.82 17.73
CA THR A 3 19.51 16.39 17.44
C THR A 3 18.84 15.61 16.31
N VAL A 4 17.65 15.05 16.56
CA VAL A 4 16.79 14.43 15.54
C VAL A 4 15.64 15.35 15.18
N LYS A 5 15.39 15.54 13.89
CA LYS A 5 14.20 16.23 13.37
C LYS A 5 13.49 15.33 12.37
N ILE A 6 12.18 15.46 12.28
CA ILE A 6 11.37 14.95 11.19
C ILE A 6 10.78 16.15 10.43
N GLU A 7 10.84 16.09 9.11
CA GLU A 7 10.33 17.16 8.24
C GLU A 7 9.55 16.52 7.10
N LYS A 8 8.46 17.14 6.67
CA LYS A 8 7.69 16.64 5.52
C LYS A 8 8.61 16.51 4.31
N ALA A 9 8.60 15.37 3.66
CA ALA A 9 9.33 15.17 2.41
C ALA A 9 8.62 15.88 1.25
N ASN A 10 9.39 16.32 0.28
CA ASN A 10 8.92 16.89 -0.98
C ASN A 10 9.42 16.06 -2.17
N ILE A 11 8.95 16.35 -3.37
CA ILE A 11 9.26 15.57 -4.57
C ILE A 11 10.76 15.59 -4.91
N GLU A 12 11.46 16.67 -4.61
CA GLU A 12 12.90 16.80 -4.83
C GLU A 12 13.72 15.87 -3.94
N ASP A 13 13.19 15.49 -2.77
CA ASP A 13 13.82 14.54 -1.86
C ASP A 13 13.74 13.08 -2.38
N ALA A 14 12.89 12.79 -3.38
CA ALA A 14 12.56 11.43 -3.80
C ALA A 14 13.80 10.61 -4.21
N LEU A 15 14.72 11.19 -4.96
CA LEU A 15 15.92 10.49 -5.42
C LEU A 15 16.80 10.06 -4.24
N ILE A 16 17.06 10.95 -3.29
CA ILE A 16 17.91 10.68 -2.14
C ILE A 16 17.22 9.69 -1.19
N LEU A 17 15.92 9.89 -0.93
CA LEU A 17 15.14 8.96 -0.09
C LEU A 17 15.05 7.56 -0.68
N THR A 18 14.94 7.44 -2.01
CA THR A 18 14.97 6.13 -2.68
C THR A 18 16.32 5.44 -2.50
N GLY A 19 17.42 6.17 -2.69
CA GLY A 19 18.77 5.64 -2.51
C GLY A 19 19.01 5.16 -1.07
N LEU A 20 18.61 5.95 -0.07
CA LEU A 20 18.69 5.57 1.34
C LEU A 20 17.83 4.33 1.65
N LYS A 21 16.60 4.34 1.19
CA LYS A 21 15.65 3.22 1.38
C LYS A 21 16.20 1.93 0.76
N LYS A 22 16.73 2.00 -0.48
CA LYS A 22 17.35 0.87 -1.15
C LYS A 22 18.51 0.31 -0.33
N ASN A 23 19.44 1.16 0.11
CA ASN A 23 20.59 0.75 0.93
C ASN A 23 20.16 0.03 2.23
N VAL A 24 19.13 0.56 2.91
CA VAL A 24 18.62 -0.04 4.15
C VAL A 24 18.02 -1.42 3.88
N PHE A 25 17.13 -1.54 2.91
CA PHE A 25 16.40 -2.80 2.65
C PHE A 25 17.30 -3.87 2.04
N ASP A 26 18.26 -3.50 1.20
CA ASP A 26 19.28 -4.44 0.70
C ASP A 26 20.16 -4.97 1.85
N THR A 27 20.55 -4.10 2.79
CA THR A 27 21.29 -4.50 4.00
C THR A 27 20.47 -5.44 4.89
N GLU A 28 19.17 -5.16 5.07
CA GLU A 28 18.28 -6.04 5.84
C GLU A 28 18.07 -7.40 5.14
N LYS A 29 17.96 -7.42 3.82
CA LYS A 29 17.91 -8.67 3.04
C LYS A 29 19.17 -9.52 3.27
N GLU A 30 20.33 -8.92 3.10
CA GLU A 30 21.60 -9.63 3.33
C GLU A 30 21.71 -10.20 4.74
N LYS A 31 21.18 -9.49 5.72
CA LYS A 31 21.22 -9.87 7.12
C LYS A 31 20.26 -11.01 7.46
N TRP A 32 19.03 -10.97 6.94
CA TRP A 32 17.92 -11.83 7.37
C TRP A 32 17.56 -12.95 6.39
N LEU A 33 17.88 -12.80 5.09
CA LEU A 33 17.56 -13.76 4.04
C LEU A 33 18.81 -14.41 3.43
N ARG A 34 20.00 -14.17 3.98
CA ARG A 34 21.24 -14.75 3.47
C ARG A 34 21.20 -16.28 3.49
N GLY A 35 21.44 -16.88 2.33
CA GLY A 35 21.40 -18.34 2.14
C GLY A 35 20.00 -18.94 2.06
N GLN A 36 18.97 -18.12 1.90
CA GLN A 36 17.59 -18.53 1.70
C GLN A 36 17.13 -18.14 0.27
N ASP A 37 17.76 -18.76 -0.73
CA ASP A 37 17.48 -18.46 -2.12
C ASP A 37 16.00 -18.77 -2.47
N GLY A 38 15.35 -17.83 -3.17
CA GLY A 38 13.95 -17.95 -3.60
C GLY A 38 12.89 -17.51 -2.57
N ILE A 39 13.29 -17.13 -1.34
CA ILE A 39 12.34 -16.55 -0.39
C ILE A 39 12.14 -15.06 -0.68
N VAL A 40 10.89 -14.65 -0.85
CA VAL A 40 10.49 -13.25 -0.97
C VAL A 40 9.78 -12.86 0.33
N ASP A 41 10.30 -11.86 1.03
CA ASP A 41 9.71 -11.29 2.23
C ASP A 41 9.44 -9.80 1.99
N HIS A 42 8.17 -9.46 1.78
CA HIS A 42 7.75 -8.10 1.43
C HIS A 42 7.89 -7.09 2.58
N ASN A 43 8.06 -7.54 3.81
CA ASN A 43 8.39 -6.67 4.94
C ASN A 43 9.88 -6.31 4.99
N ILE A 44 10.74 -7.17 4.44
CA ILE A 44 12.18 -6.92 4.32
C ILE A 44 12.49 -6.15 3.03
N GLN A 45 11.93 -6.57 1.89
CA GLN A 45 12.04 -5.85 0.61
C GLN A 45 10.65 -5.59 0.02
N PRO A 46 9.99 -4.50 0.40
CA PRO A 46 8.67 -4.16 -0.15
C PRO A 46 8.73 -3.92 -1.66
N PRO A 47 7.72 -4.32 -2.43
CA PRO A 47 7.65 -4.02 -3.85
C PRO A 47 7.90 -2.54 -4.13
N GLY A 48 8.74 -2.23 -5.13
CA GLY A 48 9.07 -0.87 -5.52
C GLY A 48 9.89 -0.06 -4.49
N TYR A 49 10.53 -0.72 -3.51
CA TYR A 49 11.35 -0.03 -2.51
C TYR A 49 12.52 0.75 -3.12
N ASP A 50 13.01 0.34 -4.28
CA ASP A 50 14.10 0.98 -5.04
C ASP A 50 13.61 1.85 -6.22
N SER A 51 12.28 2.02 -6.35
CA SER A 51 11.67 2.85 -7.39
C SER A 51 11.53 4.30 -6.95
N ILE A 52 12.07 5.23 -7.76
CA ILE A 52 11.91 6.67 -7.56
C ILE A 52 10.44 7.07 -7.74
N GLU A 53 9.76 6.48 -8.72
CA GLU A 53 8.35 6.79 -9.00
C GLU A 53 7.44 6.33 -7.84
N MET A 54 7.71 5.15 -7.26
CA MET A 54 7.06 4.71 -6.03
C MET A 54 7.30 5.70 -4.88
N THR A 55 8.52 6.18 -4.73
CA THR A 55 8.83 7.15 -3.68
C THR A 55 8.10 8.47 -3.91
N LYS A 56 8.03 8.96 -5.14
CA LYS A 56 7.25 10.16 -5.51
C LYS A 56 5.75 9.96 -5.21
N TYR A 57 5.20 8.80 -5.55
CA TYR A 57 3.81 8.44 -5.23
C TYR A 57 3.58 8.51 -3.72
N MET A 58 4.41 7.84 -2.92
CA MET A 58 4.26 7.85 -1.46
C MET A 58 4.40 9.27 -0.86
N ILE A 59 5.25 10.13 -1.42
CA ILE A 59 5.39 11.52 -0.98
C ILE A 59 4.11 12.33 -1.27
N ARG A 60 3.42 12.07 -2.37
CA ARG A 60 2.18 12.77 -2.74
C ARG A 60 0.98 12.29 -1.93
N GLU A 61 0.86 10.98 -1.76
CA GLU A 61 -0.36 10.34 -1.29
C GLU A 61 -0.33 9.99 0.20
N LEU A 62 0.85 9.85 0.82
CA LEU A 62 1.01 9.47 2.21
C LEU A 62 1.67 10.57 3.05
N ASN A 63 1.64 10.41 4.35
CA ASN A 63 2.41 11.27 5.25
C ASN A 63 3.87 10.81 5.27
N TYR A 64 4.65 11.24 4.29
CA TYR A 64 6.06 10.90 4.18
C TYR A 64 6.93 12.00 4.80
N PHE A 65 7.75 11.61 5.78
CA PHE A 65 8.70 12.48 6.46
C PHE A 65 10.14 12.02 6.22
N LYS A 66 11.04 12.96 6.07
CA LYS A 66 12.49 12.74 6.11
C LYS A 66 12.99 12.84 7.54
N ILE A 67 13.92 11.96 7.90
CA ILE A 67 14.57 11.93 9.20
C ILE A 67 15.94 12.60 9.07
N LEU A 68 16.13 13.68 9.82
CA LEU A 68 17.39 14.41 9.87
C LEU A 68 18.06 14.15 11.22
N TYR A 69 19.34 13.81 11.18
CA TYR A 69 20.21 13.67 12.36
C TYR A 69 21.40 14.63 12.20
N GLU A 70 21.56 15.56 13.13
CA GLU A 70 22.58 16.65 13.05
C GLU A 70 22.53 17.41 11.71
N GLY A 71 21.32 17.59 11.15
CA GLY A 71 21.09 18.25 9.88
C GLY A 71 21.32 17.37 8.63
N LEU A 72 21.80 16.16 8.79
CA LEU A 72 21.99 15.20 7.68
C LEU A 72 20.75 14.35 7.49
N LEU A 73 20.33 14.14 6.24
CA LEU A 73 19.25 13.22 5.89
C LEU A 73 19.72 11.78 6.05
N VAL A 74 19.15 11.07 7.03
CA VAL A 74 19.60 9.71 7.42
C VAL A 74 18.50 8.66 7.33
N GLY A 75 17.28 9.00 6.92
CA GLY A 75 16.20 8.03 6.83
C GLY A 75 14.85 8.64 6.48
N GLY A 76 13.80 7.83 6.58
CA GLY A 76 12.43 8.25 6.34
C GLY A 76 11.41 7.56 7.24
N LEU A 77 10.28 8.22 7.41
CA LEU A 77 9.10 7.75 8.12
C LEU A 77 7.89 7.96 7.22
N ILE A 78 7.09 6.91 7.03
CA ILE A 78 5.87 6.96 6.23
C ILE A 78 4.73 6.54 7.14
N LEU A 79 3.68 7.35 7.20
CA LEU A 79 2.52 7.15 8.05
C LEU A 79 1.24 7.22 7.23
N THR A 80 0.30 6.37 7.59
CA THR A 80 -1.12 6.52 7.22
C THR A 80 -1.91 6.83 8.48
N VAL A 81 -2.66 7.93 8.48
CA VAL A 81 -3.59 8.28 9.55
C VAL A 81 -4.99 8.26 8.97
N VAL A 82 -5.84 7.38 9.48
CA VAL A 82 -7.20 7.17 8.98
C VAL A 82 -8.19 7.61 10.05
N GLY A 83 -9.16 8.39 9.63
CA GLY A 83 -9.99 9.11 10.60
C GLY A 83 -9.12 10.03 11.45
N LYS A 84 -9.43 10.15 12.75
CA LYS A 84 -8.64 10.99 13.67
C LYS A 84 -7.89 10.17 14.74
N ARG A 85 -8.21 8.88 14.88
CA ARG A 85 -7.79 8.08 16.04
C ARG A 85 -6.89 6.89 15.72
N HIS A 86 -6.81 6.47 14.46
CA HIS A 86 -6.00 5.33 14.04
C HIS A 86 -4.84 5.77 13.16
N GLY A 87 -3.64 5.38 13.53
CA GLY A 87 -2.43 5.62 12.78
C GLY A 87 -1.68 4.32 12.51
N ARG A 88 -1.10 4.23 11.33
CA ARG A 88 -0.22 3.14 10.93
C ARG A 88 1.16 3.68 10.59
N VAL A 89 2.18 3.02 11.09
CA VAL A 89 3.55 3.22 10.66
C VAL A 89 3.81 2.29 9.47
N ASP A 90 3.63 2.82 8.26
CA ASP A 90 3.82 2.03 7.03
C ASP A 90 5.29 1.66 6.83
N ARG A 91 6.18 2.61 7.10
CA ARG A 91 7.63 2.41 7.00
C ARG A 91 8.37 3.33 7.96
N ILE A 92 9.39 2.79 8.61
CA ILE A 92 10.45 3.56 9.25
C ILE A 92 11.78 2.95 8.87
N PHE A 93 12.71 3.74 8.35
CA PHE A 93 14.04 3.28 7.99
C PHE A 93 15.09 4.32 8.33
N VAL A 94 16.24 3.85 8.79
CA VAL A 94 17.41 4.68 9.14
C VAL A 94 18.63 4.02 8.52
N ASP A 95 19.47 4.83 7.86
CA ASP A 95 20.74 4.38 7.26
C ASP A 95 21.53 3.54 8.26
N PRO A 96 22.04 2.36 7.86
CA PRO A 96 22.80 1.46 8.72
C PRO A 96 23.95 2.13 9.48
N LEU A 97 24.60 3.14 8.90
CA LEU A 97 25.68 3.92 9.54
C LEU A 97 25.20 4.75 10.74
N TYR A 98 23.92 5.00 10.84
CA TYR A 98 23.30 5.80 11.90
C TYR A 98 22.41 4.99 12.84
N GLN A 99 22.23 3.71 12.58
CA GLN A 99 21.51 2.81 13.49
C GLN A 99 22.23 2.67 14.86
N GLY A 100 21.52 2.21 15.88
CA GLY A 100 22.03 2.06 17.23
C GLY A 100 22.22 3.37 18.03
N LYS A 101 22.03 4.54 17.43
CA LYS A 101 22.15 5.86 18.09
C LYS A 101 20.85 6.36 18.72
N GLY A 102 19.80 5.54 18.79
CA GLY A 102 18.51 5.89 19.35
C GLY A 102 17.60 6.73 18.44
N ILE A 103 17.99 6.95 17.18
CA ILE A 103 17.24 7.78 16.22
C ILE A 103 15.82 7.26 16.05
N GLY A 104 15.61 5.98 15.78
CA GLY A 104 14.28 5.38 15.65
C GLY A 104 13.39 5.64 16.86
N THR A 105 13.95 5.51 18.07
CA THR A 105 13.21 5.79 19.32
C THR A 105 12.78 7.26 19.42
N MET A 106 13.64 8.19 19.02
CA MET A 106 13.32 9.63 19.04
C MET A 106 12.26 9.97 17.98
N VAL A 107 12.36 9.38 16.79
CA VAL A 107 11.38 9.56 15.70
C VAL A 107 10.01 9.06 16.11
N MET A 108 9.90 7.84 16.64
CA MET A 108 8.62 7.27 17.08
C MET A 108 7.96 8.10 18.18
N LYS A 109 8.72 8.53 19.19
CA LYS A 109 8.20 9.41 20.24
C LYS A 109 7.73 10.75 19.70
N ARG A 110 8.47 11.33 18.75
CA ARG A 110 8.11 12.60 18.15
C ARG A 110 6.84 12.48 17.30
N MET A 111 6.71 11.42 16.52
CA MET A 111 5.49 11.09 15.79
C MET A 111 4.29 11.03 16.73
N GLU A 112 4.38 10.26 17.81
CA GLU A 112 3.31 10.14 18.81
C GLU A 112 2.92 11.50 19.43
N THR A 113 3.87 12.43 19.54
CA THR A 113 3.61 13.79 20.04
C THR A 113 2.98 14.71 19.00
N GLU A 114 3.33 14.53 17.73
CA GLU A 114 2.80 15.33 16.61
C GLU A 114 1.39 14.92 16.18
N TYR A 115 0.95 13.72 16.55
CA TYR A 115 -0.41 13.20 16.30
C TYR A 115 -1.12 12.84 17.64
N PRO A 116 -1.40 13.83 18.50
CA PRO A 116 -1.95 13.58 19.84
C PRO A 116 -3.37 13.01 19.83
N GLU A 117 -4.09 13.16 18.72
CA GLU A 117 -5.44 12.62 18.52
C GLU A 117 -5.44 11.12 18.17
N VAL A 118 -4.31 10.57 17.74
CA VAL A 118 -4.21 9.16 17.41
C VAL A 118 -4.15 8.33 18.70
N MET A 119 -5.16 7.49 18.88
CA MET A 119 -5.32 6.65 20.08
C MET A 119 -4.69 5.28 19.92
N THR A 120 -4.55 4.81 18.68
CA THR A 120 -3.97 3.50 18.37
C THR A 120 -3.00 3.63 17.22
N TRP A 121 -1.77 3.17 17.43
CA TRP A 121 -0.75 3.02 16.40
C TRP A 121 -0.52 1.56 16.09
N GLU A 122 -0.47 1.23 14.82
CA GLU A 122 -0.23 -0.11 14.31
C GLU A 122 0.96 -0.14 13.37
N LEU A 123 1.56 -1.31 13.23
CA LEU A 123 2.62 -1.58 12.27
C LEU A 123 2.74 -3.08 12.03
N GLU A 124 3.36 -3.42 10.91
CA GLU A 124 3.72 -4.78 10.54
C GLU A 124 5.22 -4.88 10.31
N THR A 125 5.78 -6.06 10.60
CA THR A 125 7.20 -6.34 10.38
C THR A 125 7.41 -7.83 10.16
N SER A 126 8.48 -8.22 9.43
CA SER A 126 8.81 -9.62 9.21
C SER A 126 9.06 -10.35 10.53
N SER A 127 8.55 -11.57 10.64
CA SER A 127 8.83 -12.48 11.77
C SER A 127 10.33 -12.76 11.93
N ARG A 128 11.13 -12.58 10.88
CA ARG A 128 12.58 -12.77 10.86
C ARG A 128 13.35 -11.62 11.47
N GLN A 129 12.81 -10.41 11.49
CA GLN A 129 13.52 -9.19 11.94
C GLN A 129 13.51 -9.04 13.46
N LEU A 130 14.21 -9.90 14.18
CA LEU A 130 14.24 -9.95 15.64
C LEU A 130 14.63 -8.62 16.32
N ASN A 131 15.41 -7.78 15.64
CA ASN A 131 15.77 -6.46 16.15
C ASN A 131 14.58 -5.52 16.16
N ASN A 132 13.71 -5.61 15.14
CA ASN A 132 12.49 -4.81 15.04
C ASN A 132 11.50 -5.21 16.14
N HIS A 133 11.34 -6.51 16.41
CA HIS A 133 10.49 -6.98 17.50
C HIS A 133 10.88 -6.36 18.83
N ARG A 134 12.16 -6.48 19.21
CA ARG A 134 12.69 -5.88 20.45
C ARG A 134 12.54 -4.36 20.48
N PHE A 135 12.71 -3.72 19.33
CA PHE A 135 12.56 -2.26 19.21
C PHE A 135 11.12 -1.84 19.47
N TYR A 136 10.15 -2.45 18.81
CA TYR A 136 8.74 -2.10 18.96
C TYR A 136 8.19 -2.45 20.34
N GLU A 137 8.55 -3.61 20.89
CA GLU A 137 8.20 -3.98 22.26
C GLU A 137 8.74 -2.98 23.29
N LYS A 138 9.98 -2.53 23.13
CA LYS A 138 10.58 -1.47 23.98
C LYS A 138 9.87 -0.14 23.84
N MET A 139 9.26 0.14 22.69
CA MET A 139 8.44 1.33 22.45
C MET A 139 7.02 1.21 23.00
N GLY A 140 6.65 0.06 23.55
CA GLY A 140 5.35 -0.20 24.15
C GLY A 140 4.32 -0.80 23.19
N TYR A 141 4.74 -1.21 22.00
CA TYR A 141 3.91 -1.98 21.08
C TYR A 141 3.76 -3.41 21.56
N LYS A 142 2.58 -3.99 21.34
CA LYS A 142 2.28 -5.39 21.66
C LYS A 142 1.93 -6.14 20.40
N LYS A 143 2.48 -7.34 20.22
CA LYS A 143 2.09 -8.23 19.13
C LYS A 143 0.64 -8.65 19.32
N ILE A 144 -0.19 -8.40 18.32
CA ILE A 144 -1.63 -8.70 18.35
C ILE A 144 -1.97 -9.96 17.54
N PHE A 145 -1.30 -10.17 16.41
CA PHE A 145 -1.42 -11.41 15.66
C PHE A 145 -0.20 -11.66 14.76
N GLU A 146 -0.13 -12.86 14.19
CA GLU A 146 0.84 -13.25 13.17
C GLU A 146 0.13 -13.90 11.99
N ALA A 147 0.58 -13.54 10.78
CA ALA A 147 0.05 -14.03 9.52
C ALA A 147 1.22 -14.45 8.62
N GLY A 148 1.47 -15.76 8.51
CA GLY A 148 2.61 -16.27 7.77
C GLY A 148 3.94 -15.78 8.34
N ASP A 149 4.69 -15.05 7.53
CA ASP A 149 6.00 -14.49 7.92
C ASP A 149 5.90 -13.06 8.49
N GLU A 150 4.72 -12.58 8.84
CA GLU A 150 4.43 -11.21 9.24
C GLU A 150 3.87 -11.15 10.65
N PHE A 151 4.40 -10.24 11.47
CA PHE A 151 3.90 -9.94 12.80
C PHE A 151 3.28 -8.55 12.84
N CYS A 152 2.06 -8.48 13.33
CA CYS A 152 1.36 -7.23 13.57
C CYS A 152 1.48 -6.78 15.01
N TYR A 153 1.76 -5.50 15.19
CA TYR A 153 1.95 -4.83 16.47
C TYR A 153 0.99 -3.68 16.62
N GLU A 154 0.46 -3.52 17.82
CA GLU A 154 -0.42 -2.42 18.21
C GLU A 154 0.14 -1.69 19.44
N LYS A 155 -0.02 -0.38 19.49
CA LYS A 155 0.20 0.44 20.67
C LYS A 155 -1.00 1.34 20.91
N LYS A 156 -1.70 1.11 22.04
CA LYS A 156 -2.75 2.02 22.53
C LYS A 156 -2.12 3.17 23.29
N MET A 157 -2.43 4.38 22.87
CA MET A 157 -2.04 5.59 23.58
C MET A 157 -2.93 5.74 24.81
N LYS A 158 -2.41 6.36 25.87
CA LYS A 158 -3.26 6.69 27.01
C LYS A 158 -4.30 7.70 26.54
N GLU A 159 -5.54 7.53 26.95
CA GLU A 159 -6.58 8.51 26.70
C GLU A 159 -6.11 9.87 27.20
N GLY A 160 -5.70 10.73 26.27
CA GLY A 160 -5.70 12.15 26.50
C GLY A 160 -7.17 12.54 26.67
N ALA A 161 -7.50 13.33 27.70
CA ALA A 161 -8.85 13.75 27.97
C ALA A 161 -9.56 14.08 26.66
N CYS A 162 -10.57 13.30 26.32
CA CYS A 162 -11.43 13.55 25.17
C CYS A 162 -11.97 14.97 25.35
N VAL A 163 -11.60 15.87 24.45
CA VAL A 163 -12.25 17.18 24.38
C VAL A 163 -13.71 16.89 24.05
N GLY A 164 -14.56 17.02 25.05
CA GLY A 164 -15.97 16.78 25.16
C GLY A 164 -16.73 16.63 23.85
N GLY A 165 -16.88 15.41 23.36
CA GLY A 165 -18.04 15.00 22.62
C GLY A 165 -19.01 14.43 23.65
N GLU A 166 -20.24 14.93 23.68
CA GLU A 166 -21.31 14.30 24.46
C GLU A 166 -21.37 12.83 24.01
N SER A 167 -21.19 11.90 24.94
CA SER A 167 -21.39 10.48 24.67
C SER A 167 -22.87 10.28 24.36
N ARG A 168 -23.20 10.09 23.08
CA ARG A 168 -24.55 9.66 22.70
C ARG A 168 -24.65 8.18 23.00
N GLU A 169 -25.50 7.84 23.96
CA GLU A 169 -25.88 6.46 24.20
C GLU A 169 -26.86 6.03 23.10
N ILE A 170 -26.40 5.20 22.16
CA ILE A 170 -27.26 4.64 21.12
C ILE A 170 -27.75 3.30 21.65
N THR A 171 -29.03 3.26 22.03
CA THR A 171 -29.69 2.00 22.43
C THR A 171 -30.29 1.36 21.18
N ILE A 172 -29.75 0.22 20.78
CA ILE A 172 -30.33 -0.61 19.72
C ILE A 172 -31.35 -1.54 20.40
N GLN A 173 -32.63 -1.33 20.14
CA GLN A 173 -33.70 -2.23 20.57
C GLN A 173 -34.06 -3.17 19.42
N GLY A 174 -33.75 -4.47 19.60
CA GLY A 174 -33.96 -5.49 18.57
C GLY A 174 -32.81 -5.57 17.57
N ASP A 175 -33.06 -6.30 16.47
CA ASP A 175 -32.05 -6.63 15.46
C ASP A 175 -31.92 -5.61 14.31
N THR A 176 -32.68 -4.49 14.39
CA THR A 176 -32.75 -3.51 13.31
C THR A 176 -32.66 -2.07 13.83
N LEU A 177 -31.78 -1.27 13.26
CA LEU A 177 -31.69 0.17 13.45
C LEU A 177 -32.20 0.87 12.19
N ASN A 178 -33.34 1.57 12.26
CA ASN A 178 -33.93 2.30 11.15
C ASN A 178 -33.89 3.80 11.41
N ASP A 179 -33.72 4.60 10.35
CA ASP A 179 -33.82 6.06 10.34
C ASP A 179 -32.94 6.77 11.41
N GLY A 180 -31.85 6.11 11.83
CA GLY A 180 -30.91 6.66 12.80
C GLY A 180 -29.87 7.58 12.16
N ASP A 181 -29.58 8.71 12.79
CA ASP A 181 -28.42 9.53 12.47
C ASP A 181 -27.21 8.99 13.23
N LEU A 182 -26.30 8.31 12.52
CA LEU A 182 -25.06 7.76 13.04
C LEU A 182 -23.83 8.61 12.64
N SER A 183 -24.05 9.84 12.17
CA SER A 183 -22.97 10.75 11.78
C SER A 183 -21.95 10.93 12.91
N GLY A 184 -20.70 10.73 12.59
CA GLY A 184 -19.59 10.83 13.57
C GLY A 184 -19.49 9.67 14.56
N LEU A 185 -20.32 8.61 14.41
CA LEU A 185 -20.20 7.41 15.22
C LEU A 185 -18.85 6.72 14.96
N GLN A 186 -18.19 6.31 16.04
CA GLN A 186 -17.01 5.45 15.99
C GLN A 186 -17.39 4.07 16.54
N VAL A 187 -17.16 3.02 15.72
CA VAL A 187 -17.38 1.63 16.11
C VAL A 187 -16.01 0.96 16.17
N GLU A 188 -15.55 0.64 17.36
CA GLU A 188 -14.22 0.08 17.59
C GLU A 188 -14.32 -1.27 18.29
N TYR A 189 -13.41 -2.20 17.94
CA TYR A 189 -13.27 -3.53 18.58
C TYR A 189 -14.58 -4.32 18.67
N SER A 190 -15.45 -4.11 17.69
CA SER A 190 -16.81 -4.67 17.70
C SER A 190 -16.95 -5.83 16.70
N ASN A 191 -17.79 -6.78 17.02
CA ASN A 191 -18.17 -7.84 16.09
C ASN A 191 -19.43 -7.41 15.32
N MET A 192 -19.29 -7.33 13.99
CA MET A 192 -20.37 -6.97 13.06
C MET A 192 -20.59 -8.07 12.02
N GLN A 193 -20.32 -9.34 12.37
CA GLN A 193 -20.60 -10.48 11.51
C GLN A 193 -22.09 -10.57 11.19
N GLU A 194 -22.41 -10.94 9.95
CA GLU A 194 -23.79 -11.12 9.47
C GLU A 194 -24.64 -9.84 9.55
N THR A 195 -24.00 -8.64 9.65
CA THR A 195 -24.72 -7.36 9.66
C THR A 195 -25.00 -6.94 8.21
N ASP A 196 -26.24 -6.51 7.97
CA ASP A 196 -26.68 -5.96 6.69
C ASP A 196 -26.85 -4.44 6.79
N PHE A 197 -26.17 -3.72 5.88
CA PHE A 197 -26.25 -2.27 5.73
C PHE A 197 -26.99 -1.94 4.45
N TYR A 198 -28.26 -1.59 4.55
CA TYR A 198 -29.12 -1.31 3.42
C TYR A 198 -29.60 0.14 3.42
N GLY A 199 -29.45 0.81 2.28
CA GLY A 199 -29.96 2.18 2.09
C GLY A 199 -29.28 3.22 2.96
N ILE A 200 -28.03 3.00 3.34
CA ILE A 200 -27.27 3.96 4.17
C ILE A 200 -26.51 4.98 3.31
N ASP A 201 -26.38 6.19 3.80
CA ASP A 201 -25.39 7.14 3.35
C ASP A 201 -24.13 6.99 4.22
N GLY A 202 -23.14 6.31 3.67
CA GLY A 202 -21.82 6.10 4.29
C GLY A 202 -20.74 7.04 3.73
N SER A 203 -21.11 8.17 3.12
CA SER A 203 -20.16 9.14 2.57
C SER A 203 -19.13 9.55 3.62
N TYR A 204 -17.86 9.58 3.21
CA TYR A 204 -16.71 9.89 4.09
C TYR A 204 -16.48 8.92 5.25
N SER A 205 -17.15 7.76 5.28
CA SER A 205 -16.88 6.72 6.26
C SER A 205 -15.56 6.01 5.97
N THR A 206 -14.91 5.50 7.01
CA THR A 206 -13.66 4.75 6.91
C THR A 206 -13.77 3.39 7.58
N PHE A 207 -13.23 2.36 6.91
CA PHE A 207 -13.06 1.02 7.46
C PHE A 207 -11.56 0.77 7.57
N SER A 208 -11.03 0.76 8.79
CA SER A 208 -9.61 0.59 9.05
C SER A 208 -9.37 -0.66 9.86
N ASN A 209 -8.31 -1.41 9.55
CA ASN A 209 -7.88 -2.59 10.30
C ASN A 209 -9.03 -3.60 10.54
N SER A 210 -9.93 -3.69 9.56
CA SER A 210 -11.16 -4.46 9.66
C SER A 210 -11.04 -5.76 8.87
N ASN A 211 -11.52 -6.85 9.44
CA ASN A 211 -11.69 -8.09 8.70
C ASN A 211 -13.06 -8.07 7.99
N LEU A 212 -13.05 -7.82 6.69
CA LEU A 212 -14.23 -7.82 5.82
C LEU A 212 -14.26 -9.07 4.92
N MET A 213 -13.62 -10.16 5.33
CA MET A 213 -13.60 -11.42 4.57
C MET A 213 -15.02 -11.92 4.36
N GLY A 214 -15.39 -12.18 3.10
CA GLY A 214 -16.75 -12.61 2.73
C GLY A 214 -17.78 -11.50 2.68
N ALA A 215 -17.41 -10.23 2.98
CA ALA A 215 -18.33 -9.11 2.84
C ALA A 215 -18.70 -8.87 1.36
N GLY A 216 -19.96 -8.48 1.11
CA GLY A 216 -20.47 -8.09 -0.20
C GLY A 216 -20.77 -6.59 -0.25
N PHE A 217 -20.31 -5.94 -1.32
CA PHE A 217 -20.66 -4.55 -1.66
C PHE A 217 -21.48 -4.59 -2.94
N ASN A 218 -22.81 -4.51 -2.81
CA ASN A 218 -23.73 -4.62 -3.93
C ASN A 218 -24.47 -3.30 -4.14
N ASN A 219 -24.55 -2.83 -5.38
CA ASN A 219 -25.24 -1.58 -5.75
C ASN A 219 -24.75 -0.35 -4.94
N CYS A 220 -23.47 -0.31 -4.61
CA CYS A 220 -22.86 0.78 -3.86
C CYS A 220 -22.21 1.78 -4.82
N ASN A 221 -22.32 3.08 -4.52
CA ASN A 221 -21.51 4.09 -5.16
C ASN A 221 -20.20 4.25 -4.34
N LEU A 222 -19.10 3.78 -4.90
CA LEU A 222 -17.75 3.90 -4.32
C LEU A 222 -16.88 4.88 -5.10
N SER A 223 -17.48 5.83 -5.86
CA SER A 223 -16.72 6.87 -6.55
C SER A 223 -15.89 7.66 -5.56
N GLU A 224 -14.68 8.07 -5.99
CA GLU A 224 -13.72 8.82 -5.17
C GLU A 224 -13.21 8.08 -3.92
N SER A 225 -13.55 6.79 -3.76
CA SER A 225 -13.05 5.98 -2.65
C SER A 225 -11.58 5.61 -2.82
N ARG A 226 -10.89 5.42 -1.70
CA ARG A 226 -9.49 4.97 -1.65
C ARG A 226 -9.42 3.58 -1.04
N PHE A 227 -8.70 2.69 -1.71
CA PHE A 227 -8.39 1.34 -1.26
C PHE A 227 -6.87 1.22 -1.10
N GLN A 228 -6.39 1.24 0.13
CA GLN A 228 -4.95 1.17 0.44
C GLN A 228 -4.67 0.02 1.41
N ASN A 229 -3.60 -0.74 1.16
CA ASN A 229 -3.21 -1.89 1.98
C ASN A 229 -4.34 -2.93 2.16
N ILE A 230 -5.10 -3.18 1.08
CA ILE A 230 -6.22 -4.12 1.08
C ILE A 230 -5.78 -5.44 0.45
N ASN A 231 -6.15 -6.55 1.08
CA ASN A 231 -6.00 -7.87 0.51
C ASN A 231 -7.32 -8.28 -0.19
N PHE A 232 -7.32 -8.23 -1.52
CA PHE A 232 -8.43 -8.71 -2.37
C PHE A 232 -8.22 -10.14 -2.88
N GLN A 233 -7.36 -10.93 -2.27
CA GLN A 233 -7.10 -12.30 -2.70
C GLN A 233 -8.41 -13.11 -2.77
N LYS A 234 -8.68 -13.74 -3.92
CA LYS A 234 -9.90 -14.53 -4.19
C LYS A 234 -11.20 -13.70 -4.18
N ALA A 235 -11.14 -12.38 -4.22
CA ALA A 235 -12.34 -11.56 -4.36
C ALA A 235 -12.91 -11.69 -5.78
N LEU A 236 -14.24 -11.64 -5.90
CA LEU A 236 -14.94 -11.43 -7.16
C LEU A 236 -15.17 -9.94 -7.33
N ILE A 237 -14.67 -9.38 -8.43
CA ILE A 237 -14.85 -7.97 -8.82
C ILE A 237 -15.57 -7.99 -10.17
N ALA A 238 -16.87 -7.72 -10.18
CA ALA A 238 -17.72 -7.83 -11.36
C ALA A 238 -18.77 -6.70 -11.42
N ASP A 239 -19.26 -6.41 -12.61
CA ASP A 239 -20.30 -5.39 -12.88
C ASP A 239 -19.93 -4.01 -12.36
N LEU A 240 -18.67 -3.61 -12.51
CA LEU A 240 -18.12 -2.35 -12.04
C LEU A 240 -17.81 -1.38 -13.16
N ASN A 241 -17.90 -0.11 -12.85
CA ASN A 241 -17.34 0.97 -13.66
C ASN A 241 -16.05 1.47 -12.99
N LEU A 242 -14.90 1.14 -13.58
CA LEU A 242 -13.58 1.61 -13.14
C LEU A 242 -13.03 2.74 -14.02
N SER A 243 -13.86 3.39 -14.84
CA SER A 243 -13.41 4.51 -15.67
C SER A 243 -12.77 5.60 -14.81
N GLN A 244 -11.64 6.14 -15.28
CA GLN A 244 -10.86 7.18 -14.59
C GLN A 244 -10.27 6.75 -13.24
N SER A 245 -10.24 5.45 -12.94
CA SER A 245 -9.55 4.93 -11.76
C SER A 245 -8.05 4.75 -12.01
N GLU A 246 -7.25 4.90 -10.98
CA GLU A 246 -5.83 4.57 -10.97
C GLU A 246 -5.57 3.34 -10.10
N MET A 247 -4.83 2.37 -10.62
CA MET A 247 -4.35 1.20 -9.87
C MET A 247 -2.83 1.21 -9.88
N GLY A 248 -2.24 1.56 -8.76
CA GLY A 248 -0.79 1.58 -8.59
C GLY A 248 -0.32 0.56 -7.56
N HIS A 249 0.84 -0.06 -7.79
CA HIS A 249 1.50 -0.98 -6.84
C HIS A 249 0.64 -2.19 -6.45
N VAL A 250 -0.09 -2.74 -7.42
CA VAL A 250 -0.99 -3.88 -7.26
C VAL A 250 -0.29 -5.16 -7.70
N THR A 251 -0.43 -6.23 -6.91
CA THR A 251 -0.01 -7.58 -7.29
C THR A 251 -1.16 -8.28 -8.01
N LEU A 252 -0.99 -8.61 -9.29
CA LEU A 252 -2.02 -9.23 -10.13
C LEU A 252 -1.76 -10.72 -10.41
N GLY A 253 -0.88 -11.38 -9.67
CA GLY A 253 -0.55 -12.80 -9.88
C GLY A 253 -1.79 -13.69 -9.85
N GLY A 254 -2.07 -14.41 -10.94
CA GLY A 254 -3.22 -15.29 -11.09
C GLY A 254 -4.58 -14.58 -11.29
N VAL A 255 -4.60 -13.26 -11.47
CA VAL A 255 -5.84 -12.53 -11.80
C VAL A 255 -6.30 -12.90 -13.21
N ARG A 256 -7.59 -13.15 -13.36
CA ARG A 256 -8.26 -13.33 -14.66
C ARG A 256 -9.18 -12.14 -14.92
N VAL A 257 -8.89 -11.39 -15.99
CA VAL A 257 -9.74 -10.29 -16.47
C VAL A 257 -10.45 -10.79 -17.73
N HIS A 258 -11.78 -10.78 -17.76
CA HIS A 258 -12.55 -11.27 -18.91
C HIS A 258 -13.85 -10.48 -19.06
N ASP A 259 -14.43 -10.53 -20.26
CA ASP A 259 -15.71 -9.89 -20.60
C ASP A 259 -15.73 -8.39 -20.26
N THR A 260 -14.59 -7.72 -20.43
CA THR A 260 -14.36 -6.33 -20.03
C THR A 260 -14.18 -5.46 -21.28
N ASN A 261 -14.66 -4.23 -21.25
CA ASN A 261 -14.55 -3.25 -22.34
C ASN A 261 -14.10 -1.87 -21.81
N LEU A 262 -13.80 -0.95 -22.73
CA LEU A 262 -13.36 0.41 -22.41
C LEU A 262 -14.54 1.38 -22.08
N GLY A 263 -15.76 0.88 -22.06
CA GLY A 263 -16.96 1.71 -21.86
C GLY A 263 -17.34 2.54 -23.10
N GLY A 264 -18.39 3.35 -22.95
CA GLY A 264 -19.01 4.08 -24.08
C GLY A 264 -18.12 5.16 -24.72
N LYS A 265 -17.13 5.68 -24.01
CA LYS A 265 -16.19 6.69 -24.53
C LYS A 265 -14.95 6.09 -25.17
N ASN A 266 -14.72 4.79 -25.00
CA ASN A 266 -13.53 4.07 -25.49
C ASN A 266 -12.20 4.75 -25.04
N GLU A 267 -12.15 5.32 -23.84
CA GLU A 267 -10.94 5.91 -23.28
C GLU A 267 -9.90 4.81 -23.07
N PRO A 268 -8.66 4.95 -23.59
CA PRO A 268 -7.69 3.88 -23.58
C PRO A 268 -7.18 3.58 -22.17
N ILE A 269 -6.98 2.29 -21.87
CA ILE A 269 -6.22 1.88 -20.68
C ILE A 269 -4.73 2.08 -20.98
N ARG A 270 -4.00 2.58 -19.98
CA ARG A 270 -2.55 2.72 -20.05
C ARG A 270 -1.90 1.85 -18.98
N PHE A 271 -0.93 1.05 -19.42
CA PHE A 271 -0.07 0.26 -18.54
C PHE A 271 1.34 0.85 -18.58
N GLU A 272 1.83 1.33 -17.45
CA GLU A 272 3.13 1.94 -17.33
C GLU A 272 3.95 1.24 -16.25
N ARG A 273 5.16 0.81 -16.57
CA ARG A 273 6.08 0.16 -15.62
C ARG A 273 5.49 -1.09 -14.97
N CYS A 274 4.73 -1.85 -15.73
CA CYS A 274 4.11 -3.10 -15.31
C CYS A 274 4.91 -4.31 -15.76
N ASP A 275 4.94 -5.36 -14.94
CA ASP A 275 5.47 -6.66 -15.29
C ASP A 275 4.30 -7.59 -15.66
N PHE A 276 4.29 -8.03 -16.92
CA PHE A 276 3.33 -8.97 -17.49
C PHE A 276 3.96 -10.31 -17.85
N HIS A 277 5.11 -10.66 -17.26
CA HIS A 277 5.78 -11.92 -17.52
C HIS A 277 4.82 -13.11 -17.37
N GLY A 278 4.81 -13.98 -18.41
CA GLY A 278 3.96 -15.17 -18.45
C GLY A 278 2.44 -14.89 -18.62
N SER A 279 2.04 -13.64 -18.86
CA SER A 279 0.64 -13.30 -19.12
C SER A 279 0.21 -13.67 -20.55
N SER A 280 -1.10 -13.93 -20.73
CA SER A 280 -1.70 -14.19 -22.05
C SER A 280 -2.87 -13.24 -22.36
N PHE A 281 -3.02 -12.90 -23.63
CA PHE A 281 -4.18 -12.19 -24.16
C PHE A 281 -4.87 -13.11 -25.17
N GLU A 282 -6.04 -13.62 -24.81
CA GLU A 282 -6.78 -14.59 -25.61
C GLU A 282 -8.14 -14.00 -26.01
N ASN A 283 -8.49 -14.12 -27.30
CA ASN A 283 -9.77 -13.64 -27.83
C ASN A 283 -10.05 -12.15 -27.55
N CYS A 284 -9.00 -11.34 -27.45
CA CYS A 284 -9.08 -9.90 -27.17
C CYS A 284 -9.07 -9.08 -28.47
N GLN A 285 -9.73 -7.93 -28.42
CA GLN A 285 -9.61 -6.90 -29.46
C GLN A 285 -8.42 -6.00 -29.10
N LEU A 286 -7.32 -6.11 -29.84
CA LEU A 286 -6.10 -5.34 -29.63
C LEU A 286 -5.86 -4.30 -30.73
N ASN A 287 -6.93 -3.81 -31.36
CA ASN A 287 -6.83 -2.79 -32.40
C ASN A 287 -6.24 -1.51 -31.83
N HIS A 288 -5.26 -0.93 -32.52
CA HIS A 288 -4.60 0.31 -32.14
C HIS A 288 -3.85 0.25 -30.79
N VAL A 289 -3.51 -0.95 -30.30
CA VAL A 289 -2.61 -1.09 -29.16
C VAL A 289 -1.19 -0.72 -29.60
N GLU A 290 -0.53 0.11 -28.84
CA GLU A 290 0.85 0.52 -29.03
C GLU A 290 1.71 0.02 -27.86
N MET A 291 2.88 -0.54 -28.18
CA MET A 291 3.89 -0.93 -27.18
C MET A 291 5.16 -0.14 -27.44
N SER A 292 5.57 0.69 -26.48
CA SER A 292 6.75 1.54 -26.60
C SER A 292 7.69 1.31 -25.42
N ASN A 293 8.98 1.15 -25.71
CA ASN A 293 10.03 0.95 -24.71
C ASN A 293 9.77 -0.26 -23.77
N CYS A 294 9.20 -1.35 -24.33
CA CYS A 294 8.92 -2.58 -23.60
C CYS A 294 9.97 -3.65 -23.92
N ASP A 295 10.28 -4.48 -22.92
CA ASP A 295 10.98 -5.74 -23.15
C ASP A 295 9.97 -6.76 -23.70
N VAL A 296 10.18 -7.20 -24.95
CA VAL A 296 9.32 -8.16 -25.65
C VAL A 296 9.99 -9.51 -25.84
N THR A 297 11.07 -9.78 -25.11
CA THR A 297 11.82 -11.05 -25.19
C THR A 297 10.90 -12.24 -24.92
N GLY A 298 10.83 -13.17 -25.89
CA GLY A 298 9.97 -14.36 -25.83
C GLY A 298 8.48 -14.08 -26.03
N MET A 299 8.07 -12.84 -26.33
CA MET A 299 6.69 -12.51 -26.67
C MET A 299 6.30 -13.18 -28.01
N LYS A 300 5.07 -13.65 -28.08
CA LYS A 300 4.53 -14.28 -29.33
C LYS A 300 3.20 -13.63 -29.73
N ILE A 301 3.01 -13.46 -31.03
CA ILE A 301 1.72 -13.06 -31.62
C ILE A 301 1.25 -14.23 -32.50
N ASN A 302 0.12 -14.84 -32.14
CA ASN A 302 -0.42 -16.02 -32.81
C ASN A 302 0.63 -17.16 -33.00
N GLY A 303 1.47 -17.36 -31.98
CA GLY A 303 2.50 -18.40 -31.97
C GLY A 303 3.84 -18.03 -32.63
N ILE A 304 3.93 -16.91 -33.35
CA ILE A 304 5.16 -16.40 -33.99
C ILE A 304 5.86 -15.47 -33.01
N SER A 305 7.17 -15.63 -32.79
CA SER A 305 7.91 -14.74 -31.89
C SER A 305 8.01 -13.31 -32.45
N VAL A 306 8.00 -12.31 -31.60
CA VAL A 306 8.15 -10.90 -32.01
C VAL A 306 9.53 -10.70 -32.66
N GLU A 307 10.56 -11.38 -32.19
CA GLU A 307 11.91 -11.36 -32.76
C GLU A 307 11.89 -11.81 -34.22
N GLU A 308 11.25 -12.95 -34.54
CA GLU A 308 11.13 -13.45 -35.94
C GLU A 308 10.36 -12.45 -36.82
N LEU A 309 9.32 -11.81 -36.30
CA LEU A 309 8.56 -10.79 -37.01
C LEU A 309 9.42 -9.55 -37.33
N MET A 310 10.24 -9.11 -36.37
CA MET A 310 11.12 -7.95 -36.53
C MET A 310 12.25 -8.26 -37.54
N GLU A 311 12.88 -9.43 -37.48
CA GLU A 311 13.89 -9.87 -38.45
C GLU A 311 13.32 -9.95 -39.88
N ALA A 312 12.12 -10.52 -40.05
CA ALA A 312 11.43 -10.55 -41.34
C ALA A 312 11.16 -9.14 -41.87
N TYR A 313 10.71 -8.22 -41.05
CA TYR A 313 10.49 -6.82 -41.42
C TYR A 313 11.79 -6.15 -41.88
N GLU A 314 12.89 -6.29 -41.16
CA GLU A 314 14.19 -5.70 -41.48
C GLU A 314 14.74 -6.26 -42.79
N SER A 315 14.59 -7.58 -43.05
CA SER A 315 15.02 -8.22 -44.28
C SER A 315 14.30 -7.68 -45.53
N VAL A 316 13.01 -7.32 -45.38
CA VAL A 316 12.21 -6.71 -46.46
C VAL A 316 12.61 -5.25 -46.68
N GLN A 317 12.88 -4.51 -45.62
CA GLN A 317 13.32 -3.10 -45.74
C GLN A 317 14.73 -2.98 -46.33
N GLY A 318 15.65 -3.89 -45.99
CA GLY A 318 16.98 -3.97 -46.58
C GLY A 318 16.94 -4.21 -48.12
N LYS A 319 15.99 -5.02 -48.62
CA LYS A 319 15.76 -5.25 -50.05
C LYS A 319 15.13 -4.07 -50.81
N ARG A 320 14.49 -3.12 -50.12
CA ARG A 320 13.88 -1.91 -50.72
C ARG A 320 14.84 -0.74 -50.87
N LYS A 321 16.00 -0.81 -50.22
CA LYS A 321 17.04 0.23 -50.27
C LYS A 321 18.24 -0.11 -51.14
N GLY A 322 18.27 -1.28 -51.78
CA GLY A 322 19.21 -1.74 -52.79
C GLY A 322 18.53 -1.83 -54.17
#